data_49cd3da408a22a4f5becc9f9d2970677
#
_entry.id   49cd3da408a22a4f5becc9f9d2970677
#
_cell.length_a   1.000
_cell.length_b   1.000
_cell.length_c   1.000
_cell.angle_alpha   90.00
_cell.angle_beta   90.00
_cell.angle_gamma   90.00
#
_symmetry.space_group_name_H-M   'P 1'
#
loop_
_entity.id
_entity.type
_entity.pdbx_description
1 polymer ?
#
loop_
_entity_poly.entity_id
_entity_poly.type
_entity_poly.pdbx_seq_one_letter_code
_entity_poly.pdbx_strand_id
1 'polypeptide(L)'
;MATQTISIKDIYTHKVGGEKYEYEVNYVTGERAMWNARVYRDGVLKGSPSGVVTDNHLEGEALRQSIITLVEIAIEGMQGIKE
;
A
#
# COMPACT_ATOMS: atom_id res chain seq x y z
N MET A 1 -5.69 -23.96 4.42
CA MET A 1 -5.15 -23.31 3.22
C MET A 1 -4.08 -22.33 3.59
N ALA A 2 -3.02 -22.30 2.84
CA ALA A 2 -1.91 -21.41 3.14
C ALA A 2 -2.24 -19.98 2.75
N THR A 3 -2.00 -19.05 3.67
CA THR A 3 -2.05 -17.63 3.38
C THR A 3 -0.81 -17.26 2.57
N GLN A 4 -1.00 -16.50 1.52
CA GLN A 4 0.11 -16.04 0.68
C GLN A 4 0.46 -14.60 1.01
N THR A 5 1.76 -14.31 1.04
CA THR A 5 2.26 -12.95 1.15
C THR A 5 2.69 -12.48 -0.23
N ILE A 6 2.17 -11.34 -0.65
CA ILE A 6 2.43 -10.78 -1.97
C ILE A 6 3.08 -9.42 -1.80
N SER A 7 4.09 -9.14 -2.62
CA SER A 7 4.81 -7.88 -2.60
C SER A 7 4.57 -7.12 -3.91
N ILE A 8 4.35 -5.81 -3.80
CA ILE A 8 4.16 -4.93 -4.94
C ILE A 8 5.09 -3.73 -4.78
N LYS A 9 5.72 -3.32 -5.87
CA LYS A 9 6.51 -2.09 -5.92
C LYS A 9 5.95 -1.22 -7.03
N ASP A 10 5.74 0.04 -6.74
CA ASP A 10 5.21 0.98 -7.73
C ASP A 10 5.54 2.40 -7.31
N ILE A 11 5.11 3.34 -8.12
CA ILE A 11 5.31 4.77 -7.89
C ILE A 11 3.94 5.45 -7.88
N TYR A 12 3.74 6.33 -6.93
CA TYR A 12 2.55 7.16 -6.88
C TYR A 12 2.96 8.63 -6.95
N THR A 13 2.31 9.38 -7.83
CA THR A 13 2.54 10.81 -7.97
C THR A 13 1.41 11.56 -7.27
N HIS A 14 1.76 12.44 -6.33
CA HIS A 14 0.80 13.30 -5.64
C HIS A 14 0.04 14.14 -6.66
N LYS A 15 -1.26 14.23 -6.51
CA LYS A 15 -2.10 15.03 -7.40
C LYS A 15 -1.87 16.51 -7.22
N VAL A 16 -1.56 16.91 -5.98
CA VAL A 16 -1.23 18.29 -5.66
C VAL A 16 0.28 18.37 -5.45
N GLY A 17 0.96 19.20 -6.24
CA GLY A 17 2.41 19.37 -6.13
C GLY A 17 3.23 18.46 -7.01
N GLY A 18 2.72 17.30 -7.40
CA GLY A 18 3.39 16.40 -8.33
C GLY A 18 4.58 15.64 -7.78
N GLU A 19 4.74 15.58 -6.46
CA GLU A 19 5.82 14.80 -5.83
C GLU A 19 5.60 13.32 -6.09
N LYS A 20 6.69 12.63 -6.44
CA LYS A 20 6.66 11.20 -6.69
C LYS A 20 7.16 10.44 -5.47
N TYR A 21 6.39 9.43 -5.09
CA TYR A 21 6.76 8.54 -4.01
C TYR A 21 6.85 7.12 -4.55
N GLU A 22 7.93 6.44 -4.20
CA GLU A 22 8.05 5.02 -4.48
C GLU A 22 7.51 4.27 -3.27
N TYR A 23 6.76 3.20 -3.51
CA TYR A 23 6.27 2.40 -2.40
C TYR A 23 6.48 0.93 -2.65
N GLU A 24 6.64 0.21 -1.56
CA GLU A 24 6.70 -1.23 -1.56
C GLU A 24 5.67 -1.70 -0.54
N VAL A 25 4.70 -2.46 -0.98
CA VAL A 25 3.66 -2.97 -0.09
C VAL A 25 3.68 -4.48 -0.06
N ASN A 26 3.55 -5.02 1.14
CA ASN A 26 3.39 -6.45 1.35
C ASN A 26 2.00 -6.66 1.92
N TYR A 27 1.27 -7.64 1.40
CA TYR A 27 -0.03 -7.96 1.95
C TYR A 27 -0.25 -9.47 1.95
N VAL A 28 -1.15 -9.90 2.83
CA VAL A 28 -1.52 -11.32 2.92
C VAL A 28 -2.92 -11.50 2.34
N THR A 29 -3.14 -12.65 1.74
CA THR A 29 -4.45 -13.00 1.19
C THR A 29 -5.32 -13.62 2.27
N GLY A 30 -6.62 -13.73 2.02
CA GLY A 30 -7.57 -14.37 2.92
C GLY A 30 -8.62 -13.40 3.42
N GLU A 31 -9.46 -13.88 4.33
CA GLU A 31 -10.58 -13.12 4.86
C GLU A 31 -10.14 -11.87 5.61
N ARG A 32 -8.97 -11.93 6.21
CA ARG A 32 -8.37 -10.78 6.90
C ARG A 32 -7.07 -10.43 6.16
N ALA A 33 -7.17 -9.51 5.23
CA ALA A 33 -6.04 -9.10 4.41
C ALA A 33 -5.30 -7.95 5.09
N MET A 34 -4.21 -8.28 5.77
CA MET A 34 -3.34 -7.28 6.40
C MET A 34 -2.31 -6.82 5.38
N TRP A 35 -2.03 -5.53 5.39
CA TRP A 35 -1.03 -4.96 4.50
C TRP A 35 -0.14 -3.99 5.26
N ASN A 36 1.11 -3.87 4.79
CA ASN A 36 2.02 -2.85 5.27
C ASN A 36 2.84 -2.36 4.08
N ALA A 37 3.15 -1.08 4.10
CA ALA A 37 3.89 -0.46 3.01
C ALA A 37 5.08 0.31 3.56
N ARG A 38 6.09 0.49 2.71
CA ARG A 38 7.19 1.40 2.95
C ARG A 38 7.15 2.42 1.82
N VAL A 39 7.17 3.69 2.19
CA VAL A 39 7.06 4.79 1.23
C VAL A 39 8.36 5.58 1.25
N TYR A 40 8.92 5.76 0.06
CA TYR A 40 10.21 6.43 -0.11
C TYR A 40 10.06 7.64 -1.02
N ARG A 41 10.87 8.63 -0.78
CA ARG A 41 11.03 9.76 -1.69
C ARG A 41 12.52 10.02 -1.85
N ASP A 42 13.00 10.01 -3.10
CA ASP A 42 14.42 10.18 -3.41
C ASP A 42 15.32 9.21 -2.63
N GLY A 43 14.85 7.97 -2.48
CA GLY A 43 15.58 6.92 -1.79
C GLY A 43 15.51 6.99 -0.26
N VAL A 44 14.78 7.96 0.30
CA VAL A 44 14.67 8.13 1.74
C VAL A 44 13.31 7.61 2.22
N LEU A 45 13.32 6.75 3.23
CA LEU A 45 12.09 6.23 3.83
C LEU A 45 11.32 7.35 4.51
N LYS A 46 10.10 7.60 4.08
CA LYS A 46 9.24 8.67 4.59
C LYS A 46 8.14 8.18 5.51
N GLY A 47 7.83 6.90 5.49
CA GLY A 47 6.81 6.35 6.36
C GLY A 47 6.49 4.92 6.02
N SER A 48 5.69 4.28 6.89
CA SER A 48 5.33 2.87 6.77
C SER A 48 3.85 2.69 7.10
N PRO A 49 2.95 3.17 6.24
CA PRO A 49 1.52 3.01 6.49
C PRO A 49 1.13 1.53 6.45
N SER A 50 0.12 1.17 7.23
CA SER A 50 -0.36 -0.19 7.29
C SER A 50 -1.86 -0.20 7.56
N GLY A 51 -2.49 -1.35 7.35
CA GLY A 51 -3.90 -1.50 7.62
C GLY A 51 -4.36 -2.93 7.48
N VAL A 52 -5.66 -3.12 7.60
CA VAL A 52 -6.28 -4.43 7.48
C VAL A 52 -7.63 -4.30 6.78
N VAL A 53 -7.89 -5.24 5.87
CA VAL A 53 -9.22 -5.38 5.25
C VAL A 53 -9.87 -6.60 5.90
N THR A 54 -10.94 -6.36 6.68
CA THR A 54 -11.68 -7.43 7.33
C THR A 54 -12.84 -7.88 6.44
N ASP A 55 -13.32 -9.10 6.64
CA ASP A 55 -14.37 -9.69 5.82
C ASP A 55 -14.05 -9.60 4.33
N ASN A 56 -12.79 -9.81 4.00
CA ASN A 56 -12.34 -9.70 2.62
C ASN A 56 -12.79 -10.90 1.79
N HIS A 57 -13.54 -10.63 0.73
CA HIS A 57 -13.97 -11.62 -0.24
C HIS A 57 -13.25 -11.47 -1.57
N LEU A 58 -12.30 -10.55 -1.65
CA LEU A 58 -11.52 -10.31 -2.86
C LEU A 58 -10.32 -11.22 -2.90
N GLU A 59 -9.93 -11.59 -4.12
CA GLU A 59 -8.71 -12.37 -4.34
C GLU A 59 -8.14 -12.02 -5.72
N GLY A 60 -6.91 -12.43 -5.96
CA GLY A 60 -6.25 -12.16 -7.22
C GLY A 60 -6.12 -10.67 -7.51
N GLU A 61 -6.41 -10.29 -8.76
CA GLU A 61 -6.26 -8.91 -9.21
C GLU A 61 -7.18 -7.94 -8.48
N ALA A 62 -8.39 -8.37 -8.12
CA ALA A 62 -9.32 -7.51 -7.40
C ALA A 62 -8.76 -7.11 -6.03
N LEU A 63 -8.17 -8.05 -5.31
CA LEU A 63 -7.55 -7.77 -4.02
C LEU A 63 -6.30 -6.89 -4.22
N ARG A 64 -5.50 -7.19 -5.23
CA ARG A 64 -4.30 -6.41 -5.53
C ARG A 64 -4.64 -4.94 -5.77
N GLN A 65 -5.65 -4.66 -6.59
CA GLN A 65 -6.08 -3.29 -6.87
C GLN A 65 -6.63 -2.59 -5.64
N SER A 66 -7.35 -3.32 -4.79
CA SER A 66 -7.85 -2.77 -3.53
C SER A 66 -6.71 -2.34 -2.61
N ILE A 67 -5.69 -3.17 -2.47
CA ILE A 67 -4.53 -2.85 -1.63
C ILE A 67 -3.77 -1.65 -2.20
N ILE A 68 -3.54 -1.61 -3.52
CA ILE A 68 -2.88 -0.48 -4.17
C ILE A 68 -3.64 0.82 -3.89
N THR A 69 -4.98 0.79 -4.01
CA THR A 69 -5.81 1.95 -3.76
C THR A 69 -5.64 2.46 -2.32
N LEU A 70 -5.62 1.55 -1.35
CA LEU A 70 -5.44 1.91 0.05
C LEU A 70 -4.08 2.56 0.31
N VAL A 71 -3.02 2.02 -0.29
CA VAL A 71 -1.69 2.60 -0.17
C VAL A 71 -1.65 4.00 -0.79
N GLU A 72 -2.23 4.16 -1.97
CA GLU A 72 -2.25 5.45 -2.66
C GLU A 72 -3.05 6.50 -1.90
N ILE A 73 -4.15 6.11 -1.28
CA ILE A 73 -4.92 7.00 -0.41
C ILE A 73 -4.06 7.46 0.76
N ALA A 74 -3.32 6.55 1.37
CA ALA A 74 -2.44 6.89 2.49
C ALA A 74 -1.35 7.87 2.05
N ILE A 75 -0.76 7.67 0.89
CA ILE A 75 0.28 8.56 0.35
C ILE A 75 -0.32 9.93 0.03
N GLU A 76 -1.47 9.97 -0.64
CA GLU A 76 -2.11 11.24 -1.01
C GLU A 76 -2.45 12.06 0.23
N GLY A 77 -2.95 11.40 1.28
CA GLY A 77 -3.29 12.05 2.54
C GLY A 77 -2.13 12.24 3.50
N MET A 78 -0.93 11.82 3.11
CA MET A 78 0.27 11.85 3.96
C MET A 78 0.06 11.18 5.32
N GLN A 79 -0.73 10.11 5.33
CA GLN A 79 -1.03 9.36 6.55
C GLN A 79 0.16 8.53 6.97
N GLY A 80 0.76 8.88 8.10
CA GLY A 80 1.95 8.21 8.59
C GLY A 80 3.19 8.44 7.72
N ILE A 81 3.17 9.46 6.87
CA ILE A 81 4.25 9.76 5.94
C ILE A 81 4.79 11.15 6.24
N LYS A 82 6.10 11.25 6.37
CA LYS A 82 6.78 12.53 6.66
C LYS A 82 7.01 13.31 5.37
N GLU A 83 6.97 14.59 5.48
CA GLU A 83 7.32 15.48 4.37
C GLU A 83 8.83 15.58 4.13
#